data_f241fdc0bf7fb89321c8803954029eb4
#
_entry.id   f241fdc0bf7fb89321c8803954029eb4
#
_cell.length_a   1.000
_cell.length_b   1.000
_cell.length_c   1.000
_cell.angle_alpha   90.00
_cell.angle_beta   90.00
_cell.angle_gamma   90.00
#
_symmetry.space_group_name_H-M   'P 1'
#
loop_
_entity.id
_entity.type
_entity.pdbx_description
1 polymer ?
#
loop_
_entity_poly.entity_id
_entity_poly.type
_entity_poly.pdbx_seq_one_letter_code
_entity_poly.pdbx_strand_id
1 'polypeptide(L)'
;MNLNIKSAYLFLLVSFAALRTNAQVIPIGFLDFDGHARSLQLLNRLDSNISFFVRPSNYGLGFDKSVKMGWKMGEAWTGMDATMPTTTKYYFDDGKGIFMVLPTTLRSKFNSHHPFGWNDEAMKAAKGLQSALSGGFFTQYGPFSIQVQPEYYHGSNPEFEFNSAYGAKTTGAYSNFLPGNSSVLVHAGAMAAGFSTQAIWFGPGQYSSLILSNNATSFPHLSFHTTRPLCTPLGTFEWQLIAGTLDEDSASGGLYENRHLKSAVLKEDSRYYNAVNISFQPRFLKNVFIGAARAFQIYSGDLQSLETDFFNKYLVVLNPGFKKSTLQDEGNRGDQQFSIFTRWLFPKSHAEFYFEYGQNDHKANFRDLAINVQAGAAYLVGFKKVIPLKQSRFIELNGEMIQMAQSPDYLLRNTGNWYEHSPVYQGMTNDRQIIGAGSGFGNNVQSIKVNWVNGIQKIGIIAQRIQHDPIGFRGQSALLLGKSPWNELCYGINARYAYKSLIASLELQYTSSKNYAWEAGNRKSNLYSLLNLAYIW
;
A
#
# COMPACT_ATOMS: atom_id res chain seq x y z
N MET A 1 8.98 18.11 -46.62
CA MET A 1 8.01 17.01 -46.42
C MET A 1 7.18 17.39 -45.20
N ASN A 2 6.08 18.14 -45.43
CA ASN A 2 5.19 18.60 -44.36
C ASN A 2 4.25 17.47 -44.01
N LEU A 3 4.56 16.72 -42.97
CA LEU A 3 3.59 15.79 -42.37
C LEU A 3 2.47 16.64 -41.73
N ASN A 4 1.28 16.48 -42.29
CA ASN A 4 0.09 17.18 -41.88
C ASN A 4 -0.25 16.75 -40.44
N ILE A 5 -0.06 17.64 -39.46
CA ILE A 5 -0.26 17.40 -38.02
C ILE A 5 -1.65 16.78 -37.77
N LYS A 6 -2.67 17.13 -38.57
CA LYS A 6 -4.01 16.53 -38.53
C LYS A 6 -4.02 15.02 -38.88
N SER A 7 -3.16 14.59 -39.80
CA SER A 7 -3.04 13.15 -40.17
C SER A 7 -2.31 12.36 -39.08
N ALA A 8 -1.35 12.97 -38.38
CA ALA A 8 -0.67 12.34 -37.26
C ALA A 8 -1.62 12.18 -36.07
N TYR A 9 -2.46 13.18 -35.77
CA TYR A 9 -3.51 13.07 -34.75
C TYR A 9 -4.57 12.02 -35.11
N LEU A 10 -4.99 11.94 -36.39
CA LEU A 10 -5.94 10.95 -36.83
C LEU A 10 -5.35 9.52 -36.77
N PHE A 11 -4.07 9.37 -37.13
CA PHE A 11 -3.37 8.09 -37.02
C PHE A 11 -3.15 7.67 -35.55
N LEU A 12 -2.85 8.60 -34.67
CA LEU A 12 -2.83 8.37 -33.23
C LEU A 12 -4.22 7.97 -32.71
N LEU A 13 -5.28 8.70 -33.06
CA LEU A 13 -6.66 8.38 -32.67
C LEU A 13 -7.15 7.03 -33.21
N VAL A 14 -6.82 6.67 -34.43
CA VAL A 14 -7.19 5.38 -35.03
C VAL A 14 -6.37 4.23 -34.43
N SER A 15 -5.11 4.45 -34.07
CA SER A 15 -4.30 3.46 -33.35
C SER A 15 -4.81 3.19 -31.91
N PHE A 16 -5.46 4.17 -31.29
CA PHE A 16 -6.12 4.03 -29.99
C PHE A 16 -7.40 3.18 -30.03
N ALA A 17 -8.10 3.12 -31.15
CA ALA A 17 -9.39 2.43 -31.27
C ALA A 17 -9.28 0.90 -31.37
N ALA A 18 -8.10 0.33 -31.55
CA ALA A 18 -7.93 -1.10 -31.88
C ALA A 18 -7.43 -2.00 -30.73
N LEU A 19 -7.12 -1.46 -29.56
CA LEU A 19 -6.57 -2.25 -28.46
C LEU A 19 -7.61 -2.48 -27.37
N ARG A 20 -8.18 -3.68 -27.35
CA ARG A 20 -9.04 -4.13 -26.23
C ARG A 20 -8.15 -4.38 -25.03
N THR A 21 -8.23 -3.53 -24.03
CA THR A 21 -7.57 -3.71 -22.72
C THR A 21 -8.64 -3.99 -21.67
N ASN A 22 -8.47 -5.05 -20.91
CA ASN A 22 -9.33 -5.34 -19.76
C ASN A 22 -8.67 -4.78 -18.50
N ALA A 23 -9.38 -3.98 -17.76
CA ALA A 23 -8.82 -3.13 -16.73
C ALA A 23 -9.51 -3.24 -15.35
N GLN A 24 -10.09 -4.40 -15.06
CA GLN A 24 -10.61 -4.64 -13.70
C GLN A 24 -9.44 -4.67 -12.72
N VAL A 25 -9.56 -3.90 -11.65
CA VAL A 25 -8.62 -3.83 -10.55
C VAL A 25 -9.18 -4.61 -9.35
N ILE A 26 -8.33 -5.48 -8.78
CA ILE A 26 -8.64 -6.17 -7.52
C ILE A 26 -8.08 -5.30 -6.40
N PRO A 27 -8.89 -4.96 -5.36
CA PRO A 27 -8.41 -4.20 -4.22
C PRO A 27 -7.19 -4.84 -3.56
N ILE A 28 -6.26 -4.02 -3.10
CA ILE A 28 -5.06 -4.47 -2.39
C ILE A 28 -5.49 -5.18 -1.10
N GLY A 29 -4.80 -6.26 -0.76
CA GLY A 29 -5.14 -7.04 0.44
C GLY A 29 -6.36 -7.93 0.30
N PHE A 30 -7.11 -7.85 -0.82
CA PHE A 30 -8.27 -8.71 -1.05
C PHE A 30 -7.89 -10.18 -0.92
N LEU A 31 -8.30 -10.82 0.20
CA LEU A 31 -8.06 -12.23 0.48
C LEU A 31 -6.59 -12.67 0.30
N ASP A 32 -5.61 -11.79 0.53
CA ASP A 32 -4.18 -12.04 0.28
C ASP A 32 -3.89 -12.53 -1.15
N PHE A 33 -4.57 -11.90 -2.12
CA PHE A 33 -4.43 -12.27 -3.53
C PHE A 33 -3.03 -11.96 -4.08
N ASP A 34 -2.46 -10.81 -3.73
CA ASP A 34 -1.11 -10.41 -4.16
C ASP A 34 -0.04 -11.40 -3.69
N GLY A 35 -0.12 -11.82 -2.43
CA GLY A 35 0.77 -12.82 -1.86
C GLY A 35 0.68 -14.16 -2.58
N HIS A 36 -0.54 -14.60 -2.91
CA HIS A 36 -0.78 -15.81 -3.69
C HIS A 36 -0.25 -15.70 -5.12
N ALA A 37 -0.50 -14.58 -5.78
CA ALA A 37 0.00 -14.30 -7.13
C ALA A 37 1.53 -14.35 -7.20
N ARG A 38 2.24 -13.79 -6.20
CA ARG A 38 3.70 -13.91 -6.09
C ARG A 38 4.15 -15.36 -5.93
N SER A 39 3.41 -16.18 -5.18
CA SER A 39 3.70 -17.62 -5.08
C SER A 39 3.54 -18.33 -6.42
N LEU A 40 2.50 -18.00 -7.20
CA LEU A 40 2.32 -18.55 -8.55
C LEU A 40 3.42 -18.11 -9.52
N GLN A 41 3.90 -16.87 -9.41
CA GLN A 41 5.03 -16.39 -10.19
C GLN A 41 6.31 -17.20 -9.89
N LEU A 42 6.58 -17.49 -8.62
CA LEU A 42 7.71 -18.32 -8.21
C LEU A 42 7.58 -19.78 -8.66
N LEU A 43 6.36 -20.25 -8.88
CA LEU A 43 6.07 -21.57 -9.46
C LEU A 43 6.06 -21.57 -11.00
N ASN A 44 6.44 -20.47 -11.65
CA ASN A 44 6.37 -20.25 -13.10
C ASN A 44 4.96 -20.42 -13.69
N ARG A 45 3.93 -20.09 -12.90
CA ARG A 45 2.52 -20.14 -13.32
C ARG A 45 1.94 -18.76 -13.61
N LEU A 46 2.71 -17.72 -13.35
CA LEU A 46 2.39 -16.32 -13.63
C LEU A 46 3.54 -15.67 -14.39
N ASP A 47 3.22 -14.61 -15.16
CA ASP A 47 4.20 -13.82 -15.90
C ASP A 47 5.33 -13.32 -15.01
N SER A 48 6.57 -13.67 -15.40
CA SER A 48 7.79 -13.26 -14.72
C SER A 48 8.13 -11.78 -14.91
N ASN A 49 7.40 -11.05 -15.77
CA ASN A 49 7.65 -9.62 -16.02
C ASN A 49 6.89 -8.70 -15.08
N ILE A 50 5.98 -9.21 -14.25
CA ILE A 50 5.24 -8.42 -13.28
C ILE A 50 6.15 -8.14 -12.07
N SER A 51 6.38 -6.86 -11.77
CA SER A 51 7.25 -6.47 -10.66
C SER A 51 6.60 -6.62 -9.29
N PHE A 52 5.28 -6.42 -9.19
CA PHE A 52 4.54 -6.22 -7.94
C PHE A 52 4.97 -4.98 -7.16
N PHE A 53 5.60 -4.01 -7.80
CA PHE A 53 5.95 -2.73 -7.20
C PHE A 53 4.85 -1.69 -7.37
N VAL A 54 4.04 -1.83 -8.41
CA VAL A 54 2.88 -0.99 -8.71
C VAL A 54 1.63 -1.80 -8.42
N ARG A 55 0.90 -1.45 -7.40
CA ARG A 55 -0.37 -2.09 -7.01
C ARG A 55 -1.44 -1.02 -6.74
N PRO A 56 -2.71 -1.28 -7.00
CA PRO A 56 -3.31 -2.55 -7.38
C PRO A 56 -2.87 -2.96 -8.78
N SER A 57 -2.54 -4.23 -8.93
CA SER A 57 -2.16 -4.77 -10.23
C SER A 57 -3.42 -5.05 -11.04
N ASN A 58 -3.44 -4.60 -12.28
CA ASN A 58 -4.43 -5.05 -13.25
C ASN A 58 -4.03 -6.46 -13.70
N TYR A 59 -4.43 -7.45 -12.96
CA TYR A 59 -4.28 -8.85 -13.38
C TYR A 59 -5.28 -9.13 -14.50
N GLY A 60 -5.21 -8.37 -15.58
CA GLY A 60 -6.15 -8.32 -16.67
C GLY A 60 -7.02 -9.56 -16.75
N LEU A 61 -8.32 -9.42 -16.62
CA LEU A 61 -9.24 -10.45 -17.02
C LEU A 61 -9.05 -10.61 -18.55
N GLY A 62 -7.93 -11.22 -18.92
CA GLY A 62 -7.48 -11.35 -20.26
C GLY A 62 -8.50 -12.11 -21.10
N PHE A 63 -9.22 -11.41 -21.95
CA PHE A 63 -10.16 -11.95 -22.91
C PHE A 63 -9.56 -12.06 -24.30
N ASP A 64 -8.33 -11.65 -24.51
CA ASP A 64 -7.66 -11.85 -25.77
C ASP A 64 -7.01 -13.23 -25.77
N LYS A 65 -7.60 -14.16 -26.52
CA LYS A 65 -7.03 -15.49 -26.78
C LYS A 65 -5.67 -15.43 -27.48
N SER A 66 -5.31 -14.29 -28.06
CA SER A 66 -4.04 -14.05 -28.73
C SER A 66 -2.91 -13.62 -27.80
N VAL A 67 -3.25 -13.13 -26.61
CA VAL A 67 -2.26 -12.75 -25.59
C VAL A 67 -2.10 -13.91 -24.62
N LYS A 68 -0.97 -14.62 -24.69
CA LYS A 68 -0.61 -15.71 -23.76
C LYS A 68 -0.44 -15.27 -22.29
N MET A 69 -0.89 -14.09 -21.91
CA MET A 69 -0.77 -13.43 -20.62
C MET A 69 -2.11 -12.93 -20.10
N GLY A 70 -3.17 -13.68 -20.29
CA GLY A 70 -4.46 -13.35 -19.70
C GLY A 70 -4.70 -14.10 -18.41
N TRP A 71 -4.70 -13.39 -17.30
CA TRP A 71 -5.30 -13.91 -16.10
C TRP A 71 -6.81 -13.80 -16.23
N LYS A 72 -7.45 -14.90 -16.44
CA LYS A 72 -8.82 -15.03 -15.98
C LYS A 72 -8.74 -15.13 -14.47
N MET A 73 -9.48 -14.35 -13.70
CA MET A 73 -9.57 -14.53 -12.24
C MET A 73 -9.88 -15.99 -11.90
N GLY A 74 -10.61 -16.70 -12.79
CA GLY A 74 -10.77 -18.13 -12.80
C GLY A 74 -9.49 -18.92 -13.06
N GLU A 75 -8.60 -18.57 -13.98
CA GLU A 75 -7.43 -19.40 -14.32
C GLU A 75 -6.25 -19.25 -13.36
N ALA A 76 -6.07 -18.10 -12.73
CA ALA A 76 -5.12 -17.95 -11.65
C ALA A 76 -5.47 -18.81 -10.44
N TRP A 77 -6.75 -19.01 -10.27
CA TRP A 77 -7.32 -19.84 -9.21
C TRP A 77 -7.65 -21.24 -9.73
N THR A 78 -8.06 -21.42 -10.98
CA THR A 78 -8.52 -22.68 -11.58
C THR A 78 -7.43 -23.52 -12.22
N GLY A 79 -6.24 -23.00 -12.44
CA GLY A 79 -5.07 -23.85 -12.71
C GLY A 79 -4.77 -24.81 -11.55
N MET A 80 -5.53 -24.71 -10.45
CA MET A 80 -5.39 -25.49 -9.23
C MET A 80 -6.66 -26.25 -8.82
N ASP A 81 -7.85 -25.80 -9.21
CA ASP A 81 -9.11 -26.48 -8.88
C ASP A 81 -10.26 -25.99 -9.75
N ALA A 82 -10.90 -26.87 -10.49
CA ALA A 82 -12.03 -26.56 -11.37
C ALA A 82 -13.31 -26.09 -10.66
N THR A 83 -13.28 -26.02 -9.32
CA THR A 83 -14.44 -25.70 -8.47
C THR A 83 -14.51 -24.23 -8.05
N MET A 84 -13.63 -23.37 -8.55
CA MET A 84 -13.60 -21.96 -8.14
C MET A 84 -14.76 -21.16 -8.71
N PRO A 85 -15.39 -20.31 -7.88
CA PRO A 85 -16.42 -19.41 -8.37
C PRO A 85 -15.83 -18.38 -9.32
N THR A 86 -16.47 -18.21 -10.48
CA THR A 86 -16.11 -17.18 -11.44
C THR A 86 -17.12 -16.05 -11.39
N THR A 87 -16.65 -14.81 -11.36
CA THR A 87 -17.52 -13.64 -11.44
C THR A 87 -18.35 -13.68 -12.71
N THR A 88 -19.67 -13.48 -12.60
CA THR A 88 -20.58 -13.40 -13.72
C THR A 88 -20.25 -12.17 -14.59
N LYS A 89 -20.11 -12.39 -15.89
CA LYS A 89 -19.78 -11.37 -16.87
C LYS A 89 -20.85 -11.30 -17.93
N TYR A 90 -21.27 -10.08 -18.25
CA TYR A 90 -22.21 -9.78 -19.29
C TYR A 90 -21.50 -9.01 -20.40
N TYR A 91 -21.61 -9.50 -21.62
CA TYR A 91 -21.08 -8.83 -22.80
C TYR A 91 -22.22 -8.17 -23.56
N PHE A 92 -21.98 -6.96 -24.07
CA PHE A 92 -22.94 -6.21 -24.86
C PHE A 92 -22.23 -5.58 -26.07
N ASP A 93 -23.01 -5.12 -27.05
CA ASP A 93 -22.54 -4.53 -28.31
C ASP A 93 -21.49 -5.40 -29.00
N ASP A 94 -21.86 -6.65 -29.32
CA ASP A 94 -20.99 -7.66 -29.97
C ASP A 94 -19.63 -7.84 -29.28
N GLY A 95 -19.60 -7.72 -27.94
CA GLY A 95 -18.43 -7.89 -27.11
C GLY A 95 -17.51 -6.68 -27.04
N LYS A 96 -17.93 -5.50 -27.51
CA LYS A 96 -17.21 -4.23 -27.29
C LYS A 96 -17.35 -3.72 -25.86
N GLY A 97 -18.44 -4.08 -25.20
CA GLY A 97 -18.69 -3.75 -23.83
C GLY A 97 -18.71 -4.97 -22.91
N ILE A 98 -18.27 -4.80 -21.68
CA ILE A 98 -18.34 -5.77 -20.60
C ILE A 98 -18.92 -5.13 -19.34
N PHE A 99 -19.79 -5.85 -18.64
CA PHE A 99 -20.26 -5.52 -17.31
C PHE A 99 -20.04 -6.69 -16.37
N MET A 100 -19.60 -6.41 -15.13
CA MET A 100 -19.34 -7.42 -14.12
C MET A 100 -19.80 -6.93 -12.76
N VAL A 101 -20.41 -7.83 -11.99
CA VAL A 101 -20.68 -7.60 -10.57
C VAL A 101 -19.40 -7.96 -9.80
N LEU A 102 -18.91 -7.00 -9.01
CA LEU A 102 -17.74 -7.23 -8.16
C LEU A 102 -18.12 -8.06 -6.93
N PRO A 103 -17.17 -8.78 -6.33
CA PRO A 103 -17.43 -9.50 -5.09
C PRO A 103 -17.99 -8.57 -4.01
N THR A 104 -19.03 -9.04 -3.33
CA THR A 104 -19.51 -8.37 -2.10
C THR A 104 -18.66 -8.87 -0.95
N THR A 105 -18.05 -7.96 -0.18
CA THR A 105 -17.14 -8.30 0.92
C THR A 105 -17.66 -7.77 2.25
N LEU A 106 -17.59 -8.62 3.27
CA LEU A 106 -17.76 -8.22 4.67
C LEU A 106 -16.44 -8.49 5.38
N ARG A 107 -15.81 -7.44 5.87
CA ARG A 107 -14.61 -7.50 6.71
C ARG A 107 -14.99 -7.21 8.15
N SER A 108 -14.47 -7.96 9.09
CA SER A 108 -14.72 -7.75 10.52
C SER A 108 -13.44 -7.91 11.31
N LYS A 109 -13.06 -6.89 12.08
CA LYS A 109 -11.86 -6.83 12.90
C LYS A 109 -12.24 -6.64 14.37
N PHE A 110 -11.54 -7.32 15.26
CA PHE A 110 -11.76 -7.21 16.70
C PHE A 110 -10.45 -7.12 17.46
N ASN A 111 -10.38 -6.20 18.41
CA ASN A 111 -9.30 -6.05 19.37
C ASN A 111 -9.85 -6.03 20.81
N SER A 112 -9.35 -6.92 21.66
CA SER A 112 -9.89 -7.08 23.01
C SER A 112 -9.45 -5.99 23.99
N HIS A 113 -8.22 -5.44 23.84
CA HIS A 113 -7.64 -4.53 24.82
C HIS A 113 -7.25 -3.16 24.23
N HIS A 114 -6.46 -3.14 23.16
CA HIS A 114 -5.93 -1.92 22.55
C HIS A 114 -5.95 -2.02 21.03
N PRO A 115 -5.89 -0.88 20.30
CA PRO A 115 -5.80 -0.87 18.85
C PRO A 115 -4.61 -1.68 18.33
N PHE A 116 -4.87 -2.60 17.38
CA PHE A 116 -3.87 -3.42 16.72
C PHE A 116 -4.33 -3.78 15.30
N GLY A 117 -3.37 -4.08 14.43
CA GLY A 117 -3.62 -4.43 13.03
C GLY A 117 -3.53 -3.22 12.10
N TRP A 118 -3.00 -3.44 10.92
CA TRP A 118 -2.77 -2.43 9.88
C TRP A 118 -3.05 -2.99 8.48
N ASN A 119 -3.02 -2.11 7.47
CA ASN A 119 -3.33 -2.41 6.06
C ASN A 119 -4.79 -2.81 5.82
N ASP A 120 -5.70 -2.18 6.53
CA ASP A 120 -7.14 -2.47 6.45
C ASP A 120 -7.96 -1.29 5.91
N GLU A 121 -7.32 -0.32 5.25
CA GLU A 121 -7.96 0.87 4.66
C GLU A 121 -8.82 1.64 5.68
N ALA A 122 -10.12 1.74 5.41
CA ALA A 122 -11.07 2.46 6.26
C ALA A 122 -11.27 1.85 7.65
N MET A 123 -10.98 0.56 7.85
CA MET A 123 -11.04 -0.08 9.17
C MET A 123 -9.79 0.25 9.99
N LYS A 124 -9.74 1.42 10.57
CA LYS A 124 -8.63 1.88 11.42
C LYS A 124 -8.35 0.90 12.55
N ALA A 125 -7.12 0.91 13.06
CA ALA A 125 -6.81 0.18 14.27
C ALA A 125 -7.57 0.80 15.45
N ALA A 126 -8.54 0.08 16.02
CA ALA A 126 -9.35 0.52 17.16
C ALA A 126 -9.62 -0.66 18.10
N LYS A 127 -9.95 -0.40 19.36
CA LYS A 127 -10.42 -1.43 20.30
C LYS A 127 -11.86 -1.83 19.96
N GLY A 128 -12.25 -3.06 20.29
CA GLY A 128 -13.58 -3.60 20.06
C GLY A 128 -13.81 -4.04 18.62
N LEU A 129 -15.07 -4.14 18.24
CA LEU A 129 -15.49 -4.64 16.94
C LEU A 129 -15.53 -3.53 15.90
N GLN A 130 -14.98 -3.81 14.73
CA GLN A 130 -15.06 -2.99 13.53
C GLN A 130 -15.55 -3.84 12.38
N SER A 131 -16.32 -3.26 11.47
CA SER A 131 -16.85 -3.95 10.29
C SER A 131 -16.85 -3.03 9.09
N ALA A 132 -16.56 -3.58 7.92
CA ALA A 132 -16.65 -2.89 6.64
C ALA A 132 -17.40 -3.78 5.63
N LEU A 133 -18.36 -3.19 4.94
CA LEU A 133 -19.14 -3.81 3.88
C LEU A 133 -18.86 -3.09 2.57
N SER A 134 -18.45 -3.84 1.54
CA SER A 134 -18.19 -3.30 0.22
C SER A 134 -18.77 -4.19 -0.86
N GLY A 135 -19.17 -3.59 -1.97
CA GLY A 135 -19.66 -4.28 -3.16
C GLY A 135 -19.88 -3.29 -4.28
N GLY A 136 -20.04 -3.78 -5.51
CA GLY A 136 -20.18 -2.88 -6.63
C GLY A 136 -20.14 -3.55 -7.98
N PHE A 137 -19.76 -2.78 -9.00
CA PHE A 137 -19.66 -3.26 -10.37
C PHE A 137 -18.47 -2.66 -11.10
N PHE A 138 -18.07 -3.34 -12.16
CA PHE A 138 -17.11 -2.87 -13.14
C PHE A 138 -17.78 -2.90 -14.53
N THR A 139 -17.56 -1.87 -15.32
CA THR A 139 -17.96 -1.82 -16.73
C THR A 139 -16.84 -1.22 -17.57
N GLN A 140 -16.69 -1.72 -18.79
CA GLN A 140 -15.76 -1.17 -19.76
C GLN A 140 -16.42 -1.14 -21.13
N TYR A 141 -16.25 -0.04 -21.84
CA TYR A 141 -16.68 0.12 -23.23
C TYR A 141 -15.61 0.85 -24.05
N GLY A 142 -15.05 0.17 -25.01
CA GLY A 142 -13.90 0.68 -25.76
C GLY A 142 -12.72 1.03 -24.85
N PRO A 143 -12.20 2.27 -24.92
CA PRO A 143 -11.11 2.71 -24.06
C PRO A 143 -11.54 3.13 -22.66
N PHE A 144 -12.84 3.25 -22.38
CA PHE A 144 -13.35 3.76 -21.11
C PHE A 144 -13.69 2.62 -20.15
N SER A 145 -13.27 2.74 -18.90
CA SER A 145 -13.72 1.86 -17.82
C SER A 145 -14.22 2.64 -16.61
N ILE A 146 -15.20 2.07 -15.95
CA ILE A 146 -15.76 2.58 -14.69
C ILE A 146 -15.80 1.40 -13.72
N GLN A 147 -15.22 1.58 -12.55
CA GLN A 147 -15.36 0.71 -11.40
C GLN A 147 -16.04 1.52 -10.30
N VAL A 148 -17.12 0.99 -9.74
CA VAL A 148 -17.82 1.57 -8.59
C VAL A 148 -17.86 0.50 -7.51
N GLN A 149 -17.12 0.73 -6.41
CA GLN A 149 -17.03 -0.20 -5.30
C GLN A 149 -16.96 0.56 -3.98
N PRO A 150 -18.10 1.17 -3.56
CA PRO A 150 -18.18 1.90 -2.32
C PRO A 150 -17.99 0.97 -1.11
N GLU A 151 -17.66 1.58 0.02
CA GLU A 151 -17.46 0.91 1.29
C GLU A 151 -18.17 1.65 2.42
N TYR A 152 -18.97 0.94 3.20
CA TYR A 152 -19.50 1.39 4.49
C TYR A 152 -18.74 0.72 5.61
N TYR A 153 -18.28 1.50 6.59
CA TYR A 153 -17.62 0.95 7.76
C TYR A 153 -18.18 1.49 9.08
N HIS A 154 -18.07 0.69 10.10
CA HIS A 154 -18.45 0.99 11.46
C HIS A 154 -17.44 0.44 12.45
N GLY A 155 -17.10 1.22 13.48
CA GLY A 155 -16.22 0.82 14.57
C GLY A 155 -16.82 1.18 15.93
N SER A 156 -16.79 0.25 16.88
CA SER A 156 -17.29 0.49 18.23
C SER A 156 -16.34 1.34 19.08
N ASN A 157 -15.02 1.18 18.90
CA ASN A 157 -13.93 1.94 19.50
C ASN A 157 -14.16 2.40 20.97
N PRO A 158 -14.43 1.48 21.91
CA PRO A 158 -14.63 1.83 23.30
C PRO A 158 -13.31 2.32 23.92
N GLU A 159 -13.42 2.93 25.10
CA GLU A 159 -12.26 3.44 25.82
C GLU A 159 -11.18 2.38 26.04
N PHE A 160 -9.92 2.78 25.92
CA PHE A 160 -8.76 1.95 26.20
C PHE A 160 -7.67 2.74 26.93
N GLU A 161 -6.83 2.02 27.66
CA GLU A 161 -5.71 2.59 28.39
C GLU A 161 -4.62 3.04 27.42
N PHE A 162 -4.26 4.31 27.47
CA PHE A 162 -3.13 4.86 26.73
C PHE A 162 -2.68 6.16 27.36
N ASN A 163 -1.38 6.32 27.54
CA ASN A 163 -0.81 7.54 28.11
C ASN A 163 -0.76 8.64 27.01
N SER A 164 -1.58 9.67 27.17
CA SER A 164 -1.65 10.82 26.27
C SER A 164 -0.32 11.57 26.13
N ALA A 165 0.69 11.26 26.97
CA ALA A 165 2.04 11.78 26.81
C ALA A 165 2.68 11.38 25.47
N TYR A 166 2.22 10.36 24.76
CA TYR A 166 2.87 9.76 23.57
C TYR A 166 2.08 9.83 22.27
N GLY A 167 0.93 10.41 22.30
CA GLY A 167 0.07 10.50 21.14
C GLY A 167 -1.33 10.95 21.53
N ALA A 168 -2.23 11.01 20.59
CA ALA A 168 -3.64 11.24 20.80
C ALA A 168 -4.41 9.93 20.63
N LYS A 169 -5.42 9.71 21.45
CA LYS A 169 -6.41 8.66 21.24
C LYS A 169 -7.77 9.29 20.98
N THR A 170 -8.53 8.69 20.10
CA THR A 170 -9.96 8.98 19.96
C THR A 170 -10.74 7.75 20.38
N THR A 171 -11.83 7.95 21.10
CA THR A 171 -12.74 6.89 21.56
C THR A 171 -14.16 7.23 21.17
N GLY A 172 -15.03 6.25 21.17
CA GLY A 172 -16.40 6.38 20.73
C GLY A 172 -16.65 5.75 19.37
N ALA A 173 -17.86 5.29 19.18
CA ALA A 173 -18.27 4.65 17.93
C ALA A 173 -18.21 5.64 16.75
N TYR A 174 -17.80 5.14 15.60
CA TYR A 174 -17.74 5.91 14.36
C TYR A 174 -18.28 5.10 13.18
N SER A 175 -18.83 5.79 12.20
CA SER A 175 -19.28 5.21 10.94
C SER A 175 -19.06 6.19 9.81
N ASN A 176 -18.76 5.66 8.63
CA ASN A 176 -18.65 6.48 7.43
C ASN A 176 -18.99 5.68 6.17
N PHE A 177 -19.31 6.37 5.10
CA PHE A 177 -19.54 5.81 3.78
C PHE A 177 -18.58 6.47 2.80
N LEU A 178 -17.75 5.65 2.14
CA LEU A 178 -16.67 6.08 1.27
C LEU A 178 -16.92 5.62 -0.17
N PRO A 179 -16.38 6.35 -1.16
CA PRO A 179 -16.32 5.85 -2.55
C PRO A 179 -15.57 4.53 -2.68
N GLY A 180 -14.74 4.17 -1.71
CA GLY A 180 -13.97 2.92 -1.67
C GLY A 180 -13.07 2.76 -2.89
N ASN A 181 -12.97 1.54 -3.41
CA ASN A 181 -12.11 1.22 -4.54
C ASN A 181 -12.77 1.54 -5.89
N SER A 182 -13.11 2.82 -6.12
CA SER A 182 -13.80 3.31 -7.32
C SER A 182 -12.85 4.05 -8.27
N SER A 183 -13.15 4.00 -9.59
CA SER A 183 -12.34 4.70 -10.59
C SER A 183 -13.09 4.92 -11.90
N VAL A 184 -12.68 5.97 -12.63
CA VAL A 184 -13.08 6.26 -14.00
C VAL A 184 -11.80 6.48 -14.81
N LEU A 185 -11.50 5.57 -15.74
CA LEU A 185 -10.23 5.54 -16.45
C LEU A 185 -10.41 5.51 -17.97
N VAL A 186 -9.46 6.10 -18.65
CA VAL A 186 -9.26 6.00 -20.11
C VAL A 186 -8.00 5.20 -20.38
N HIS A 187 -8.10 4.18 -21.21
CA HIS A 187 -7.03 3.24 -21.52
C HIS A 187 -6.41 3.49 -22.88
N ALA A 188 -5.08 3.36 -22.94
CA ALA A 188 -4.30 3.47 -24.15
C ALA A 188 -3.19 2.41 -24.18
N GLY A 189 -3.45 1.27 -24.81
CA GLY A 189 -2.49 0.16 -24.86
C GLY A 189 -2.21 -0.43 -23.47
N ALA A 190 -0.99 -0.25 -22.98
CA ALA A 190 -0.58 -0.72 -21.67
C ALA A 190 -0.72 0.36 -20.57
N MET A 191 -1.37 1.47 -20.85
CA MET A 191 -1.47 2.63 -19.97
C MET A 191 -2.92 2.98 -19.69
N ALA A 192 -3.18 3.59 -18.55
CA ALA A 192 -4.45 4.21 -18.20
C ALA A 192 -4.23 5.54 -17.47
N ALA A 193 -5.19 6.44 -17.65
CA ALA A 193 -5.24 7.69 -16.92
C ALA A 193 -6.68 8.01 -16.51
N GLY A 194 -6.87 8.67 -15.37
CA GLY A 194 -8.18 9.10 -14.93
C GLY A 194 -8.25 9.42 -13.45
N PHE A 195 -9.48 9.47 -12.94
CA PHE A 195 -9.77 9.74 -11.54
C PHE A 195 -10.00 8.43 -10.79
N SER A 196 -9.49 8.34 -9.56
CA SER A 196 -9.59 7.15 -8.73
C SER A 196 -9.64 7.50 -7.24
N THR A 197 -10.30 6.62 -6.49
CA THR A 197 -10.23 6.54 -5.02
C THR A 197 -9.72 5.18 -4.57
N GLN A 198 -9.09 4.40 -5.46
CA GLN A 198 -8.55 3.09 -5.13
C GLN A 198 -7.35 3.20 -4.19
N ALA A 199 -7.22 2.25 -3.27
CA ALA A 199 -6.02 2.10 -2.48
C ALA A 199 -4.82 1.78 -3.38
N ILE A 200 -3.64 2.29 -3.02
CA ILE A 200 -2.41 2.17 -3.79
C ILE A 200 -1.31 1.63 -2.89
N TRP A 201 -0.42 0.82 -3.47
CA TRP A 201 0.74 0.30 -2.77
C TRP A 201 1.99 0.38 -3.63
N PHE A 202 3.04 1.00 -3.11
CA PHE A 202 4.33 1.15 -3.78
C PHE A 202 5.38 0.22 -3.19
N GLY A 203 6.28 -0.28 -4.05
CA GLY A 203 7.43 -1.06 -3.62
C GLY A 203 7.18 -2.55 -3.39
N PRO A 204 8.22 -3.29 -2.97
CA PRO A 204 8.26 -4.76 -2.97
C PRO A 204 7.62 -5.41 -1.74
N GLY A 205 7.40 -4.67 -0.67
CA GLY A 205 6.94 -5.24 0.60
C GLY A 205 5.62 -5.97 0.51
N GLN A 206 5.39 -6.92 1.39
CA GLN A 206 4.15 -7.71 1.47
C GLN A 206 3.33 -7.36 2.71
N TYR A 207 3.98 -6.98 3.80
CA TYR A 207 3.35 -6.59 5.06
C TYR A 207 3.48 -5.10 5.34
N SER A 208 4.46 -4.45 4.70
CA SER A 208 4.74 -3.02 4.87
C SER A 208 5.18 -2.39 3.55
N SER A 209 4.98 -1.09 3.41
CA SER A 209 5.54 -0.24 2.36
C SER A 209 6.00 1.07 2.99
N LEU A 210 7.15 1.58 2.60
CA LEU A 210 7.68 2.81 3.20
C LEU A 210 6.93 4.05 2.74
N ILE A 211 6.51 4.13 1.47
CA ILE A 211 5.95 5.36 0.90
C ILE A 211 4.43 5.36 0.90
N LEU A 212 3.80 4.32 0.35
CA LEU A 212 2.34 4.26 0.18
C LEU A 212 1.85 2.82 0.26
N SER A 213 0.86 2.59 1.12
CA SER A 213 0.19 1.30 1.34
C SER A 213 -1.32 1.49 1.43
N ASN A 214 -2.04 0.41 1.66
CA ASN A 214 -3.46 0.44 2.00
C ASN A 214 -3.73 0.53 3.53
N ASN A 215 -2.81 1.10 4.30
CA ASN A 215 -3.02 1.27 5.73
C ASN A 215 -4.03 2.37 6.06
N ALA A 216 -3.88 3.53 5.41
CA ALA A 216 -4.85 4.62 5.55
C ALA A 216 -6.06 4.43 4.63
N THR A 217 -7.15 5.09 4.96
CA THR A 217 -8.27 5.30 4.06
C THR A 217 -7.77 5.83 2.72
N SER A 218 -8.25 5.26 1.63
CA SER A 218 -7.92 5.75 0.29
C SER A 218 -8.48 7.17 0.07
N PHE A 219 -7.85 7.92 -0.82
CA PHE A 219 -8.14 9.34 -1.07
C PHE A 219 -8.39 9.62 -2.55
N PRO A 220 -9.13 10.67 -2.89
CA PRO A 220 -9.38 11.08 -4.28
C PRO A 220 -8.08 11.54 -4.94
N HIS A 221 -7.77 10.97 -6.11
CA HIS A 221 -6.57 11.31 -6.88
C HIS A 221 -6.76 11.12 -8.38
N LEU A 222 -6.04 11.90 -9.16
CA LEU A 222 -5.75 11.62 -10.56
C LEU A 222 -4.62 10.59 -10.61
N SER A 223 -4.74 9.62 -11.51
CA SER A 223 -3.74 8.57 -11.71
C SER A 223 -3.34 8.46 -13.18
N PHE A 224 -2.05 8.29 -13.44
CA PHE A 224 -1.50 7.87 -14.72
C PHE A 224 -0.57 6.69 -14.48
N HIS A 225 -0.95 5.52 -14.97
CA HIS A 225 -0.25 4.29 -14.63
C HIS A 225 -0.21 3.28 -15.78
N THR A 226 0.68 2.29 -15.65
CA THR A 226 0.67 1.11 -16.51
C THR A 226 -0.35 0.10 -16.00
N THR A 227 -1.17 -0.43 -16.90
CA THR A 227 -2.14 -1.50 -16.60
C THR A 227 -1.55 -2.90 -16.74
N ARG A 228 -0.40 -3.01 -17.35
CA ARG A 228 0.43 -4.22 -17.52
C ARG A 228 1.87 -3.81 -17.78
N PRO A 229 2.84 -4.73 -17.57
CA PRO A 229 4.23 -4.45 -17.88
C PRO A 229 4.41 -4.00 -19.33
N LEU A 230 5.06 -2.85 -19.55
CA LEU A 230 5.36 -2.29 -20.87
C LEU A 230 6.72 -2.82 -21.33
N CYS A 231 6.70 -3.77 -22.26
CA CYS A 231 7.91 -4.35 -22.84
C CYS A 231 8.55 -3.39 -23.85
N THR A 232 9.84 -3.11 -23.68
CA THR A 232 10.67 -2.30 -24.56
C THR A 232 11.95 -3.04 -24.95
N PRO A 233 12.72 -2.56 -25.94
CA PRO A 233 14.03 -3.15 -26.26
C PRO A 233 15.03 -3.13 -25.09
N LEU A 234 14.91 -2.20 -24.16
CA LEU A 234 15.78 -2.06 -22.98
C LEU A 234 15.38 -3.01 -21.85
N GLY A 235 14.11 -3.34 -21.76
CA GLY A 235 13.52 -4.14 -20.69
C GLY A 235 12.05 -3.81 -20.47
N THR A 236 11.53 -4.19 -19.32
CA THR A 236 10.12 -4.00 -18.99
C THR A 236 9.96 -2.88 -17.96
N PHE A 237 9.00 -1.99 -18.20
CA PHE A 237 8.68 -0.85 -17.34
C PHE A 237 7.27 -0.97 -16.78
N GLU A 238 7.11 -0.54 -15.53
CA GLU A 238 5.81 -0.26 -14.90
C GLU A 238 5.94 1.05 -14.13
N TRP A 239 4.88 1.87 -14.10
CA TRP A 239 4.85 3.09 -13.30
C TRP A 239 3.47 3.44 -12.85
N GLN A 240 3.41 4.28 -11.82
CA GLN A 240 2.21 4.97 -11.38
C GLN A 240 2.59 6.37 -10.89
N LEU A 241 1.95 7.38 -11.46
CA LEU A 241 2.01 8.78 -11.05
C LEU A 241 0.62 9.17 -10.54
N ILE A 242 0.57 9.78 -9.36
CA ILE A 242 -0.67 10.23 -8.75
C ILE A 242 -0.57 11.69 -8.29
N ALA A 243 -1.71 12.36 -8.31
CA ALA A 243 -1.90 13.69 -7.77
C ALA A 243 -3.27 13.76 -7.09
N GLY A 244 -3.32 13.99 -5.79
CA GLY A 244 -4.54 13.90 -5.01
C GLY A 244 -4.56 14.81 -3.80
N THR A 245 -5.57 14.63 -2.97
CA THR A 245 -5.78 15.43 -1.76
C THR A 245 -5.89 14.51 -0.56
N LEU A 246 -5.08 14.79 0.47
CA LEU A 246 -5.15 14.17 1.78
C LEU A 246 -5.95 15.07 2.72
N ASP A 247 -6.72 14.45 3.60
CA ASP A 247 -7.53 15.14 4.59
C ASP A 247 -7.52 14.41 5.93
N GLU A 248 -7.93 15.11 7.00
CA GLU A 248 -8.01 14.55 8.34
C GLU A 248 -9.45 14.66 8.87
N ASP A 249 -10.17 13.56 8.89
CA ASP A 249 -11.47 13.52 9.53
C ASP A 249 -11.33 13.63 11.05
N SER A 250 -11.96 14.64 11.64
CA SER A 250 -11.97 14.87 13.09
C SER A 250 -12.73 13.79 13.87
N ALA A 251 -13.67 13.10 13.23
CA ALA A 251 -14.57 12.13 13.86
C ALA A 251 -14.00 10.71 13.91
N SER A 252 -12.86 10.44 13.28
CA SER A 252 -12.34 9.10 13.14
C SER A 252 -11.67 8.54 14.40
N GLY A 253 -11.99 7.30 14.73
CA GLY A 253 -11.44 6.57 15.86
C GLY A 253 -10.01 6.07 15.66
N GLY A 254 -9.35 5.68 16.72
CA GLY A 254 -8.08 5.00 16.71
C GLY A 254 -7.01 5.62 17.62
N LEU A 255 -5.83 4.99 17.56
CA LEU A 255 -4.63 5.49 18.23
C LEU A 255 -3.80 6.30 17.23
N TYR A 256 -3.39 7.48 17.64
CA TYR A 256 -2.56 8.38 16.88
C TYR A 256 -1.27 8.66 17.64
N GLU A 257 -0.17 8.05 17.21
CA GLU A 257 1.10 8.09 17.94
C GLU A 257 1.95 9.34 17.65
N ASN A 258 1.48 10.25 16.79
CA ASN A 258 2.23 11.46 16.45
C ASN A 258 2.27 12.45 17.62
N ARG A 259 3.47 12.74 18.12
CA ARG A 259 3.70 13.61 19.27
C ARG A 259 3.48 15.08 18.98
N HIS A 260 3.69 15.50 17.74
CA HIS A 260 3.54 16.92 17.37
C HIS A 260 2.09 17.38 17.44
N LEU A 261 1.14 16.45 17.37
CA LEU A 261 -0.29 16.76 17.44
C LEU A 261 -0.84 17.05 18.83
N LYS A 262 -0.03 16.91 19.86
CA LYS A 262 -0.48 17.20 21.23
C LYS A 262 -0.75 18.66 21.52
N SER A 263 -0.01 19.54 20.88
CA SER A 263 -0.03 20.98 21.18
C SER A 263 -0.39 21.84 19.98
N ALA A 264 -0.42 21.26 18.80
CA ALA A 264 -0.76 21.98 17.59
C ALA A 264 -2.27 21.99 17.41
N VAL A 265 -2.83 23.15 17.27
CA VAL A 265 -4.06 23.36 16.53
C VAL A 265 -3.82 22.68 15.18
N LEU A 266 -4.51 21.56 14.92
CA LEU A 266 -4.50 20.94 13.60
C LEU A 266 -4.81 22.05 12.61
N LYS A 267 -3.93 22.29 11.66
CA LYS A 267 -4.24 23.23 10.59
C LYS A 267 -5.40 22.59 9.84
N GLU A 268 -6.56 23.18 9.91
CA GLU A 268 -7.76 22.75 9.17
C GLU A 268 -7.58 23.08 7.69
N ASP A 269 -6.61 22.44 7.07
CA ASP A 269 -6.33 22.61 5.65
C ASP A 269 -5.99 21.23 5.05
N SER A 270 -6.61 20.93 3.92
CA SER A 270 -6.30 19.75 3.14
C SER A 270 -4.87 19.85 2.60
N ARG A 271 -4.29 18.72 2.29
CA ARG A 271 -2.92 18.65 1.75
C ARG A 271 -2.95 18.12 0.32
N TYR A 272 -2.31 18.85 -0.57
CA TYR A 272 -1.99 18.32 -1.88
C TYR A 272 -0.92 17.24 -1.74
N TYR A 273 -1.15 16.09 -2.36
CA TYR A 273 -0.25 14.94 -2.37
C TYR A 273 0.09 14.55 -3.79
N ASN A 274 1.37 14.42 -4.09
CA ASN A 274 1.87 13.98 -5.38
C ASN A 274 2.89 12.86 -5.16
N ALA A 275 2.72 11.73 -5.87
CA ALA A 275 3.66 10.62 -5.75
C ALA A 275 3.87 9.90 -7.07
N VAL A 276 5.08 9.38 -7.25
CA VAL A 276 5.47 8.56 -8.39
C VAL A 276 6.17 7.29 -7.92
N ASN A 277 5.86 6.20 -8.60
CA ASN A 277 6.55 4.92 -8.48
C ASN A 277 6.94 4.43 -9.87
N ILE A 278 8.19 4.02 -10.06
CA ILE A 278 8.71 3.51 -11.32
C ILE A 278 9.41 2.19 -11.04
N SER A 279 9.12 1.18 -11.87
CA SER A 279 9.75 -0.13 -11.87
C SER A 279 10.41 -0.40 -13.22
N PHE A 280 11.57 -1.03 -13.20
CA PHE A 280 12.31 -1.44 -14.37
C PHE A 280 12.92 -2.83 -14.18
N GLN A 281 12.68 -3.71 -15.15
CA GLN A 281 13.36 -5.00 -15.27
C GLN A 281 14.28 -4.96 -16.49
N PRO A 282 15.61 -4.86 -16.33
CA PRO A 282 16.55 -4.83 -17.45
C PRO A 282 16.50 -6.12 -18.29
N ARG A 283 16.53 -6.01 -19.60
CA ARG A 283 16.50 -7.18 -20.51
C ARG A 283 17.68 -8.14 -20.29
N PHE A 284 18.85 -7.59 -19.91
CA PHE A 284 20.08 -8.37 -19.69
C PHE A 284 20.13 -8.98 -18.28
N LEU A 285 19.28 -8.51 -17.33
CA LEU A 285 19.23 -8.98 -15.96
C LEU A 285 17.85 -9.51 -15.64
N LYS A 286 17.50 -10.62 -16.29
CA LYS A 286 16.21 -11.28 -16.08
C LYS A 286 16.01 -11.65 -14.62
N ASN A 287 14.76 -11.56 -14.16
CA ASN A 287 14.32 -11.87 -12.79
C ASN A 287 14.80 -10.86 -11.72
N VAL A 288 15.40 -9.74 -12.08
CA VAL A 288 15.73 -8.65 -11.18
C VAL A 288 14.92 -7.43 -11.56
N PHE A 289 14.15 -6.93 -10.61
CA PHE A 289 13.41 -5.68 -10.71
C PHE A 289 14.09 -4.63 -9.85
N ILE A 290 14.20 -3.43 -10.38
CA ILE A 290 14.73 -2.26 -9.71
C ILE A 290 13.65 -1.18 -9.77
N GLY A 291 13.45 -0.44 -8.72
CA GLY A 291 12.47 0.63 -8.73
C GLY A 291 12.81 1.76 -7.77
N ALA A 292 12.07 2.83 -7.92
CA ALA A 292 12.13 3.99 -7.06
C ALA A 292 10.73 4.59 -6.88
N ALA A 293 10.46 5.10 -5.69
CA ALA A 293 9.26 5.87 -5.41
C ALA A 293 9.62 7.19 -4.74
N ARG A 294 8.84 8.22 -5.03
CA ARG A 294 8.95 9.52 -4.39
C ARG A 294 7.57 10.07 -4.11
N ALA A 295 7.38 10.66 -2.95
CA ALA A 295 6.16 11.33 -2.54
C ALA A 295 6.47 12.73 -2.03
N PHE A 296 5.50 13.62 -2.19
CA PHE A 296 5.54 15.00 -1.75
C PHE A 296 4.16 15.41 -1.26
N GLN A 297 4.10 16.18 -0.16
CA GLN A 297 2.88 16.81 0.32
C GLN A 297 3.12 18.25 0.75
N ILE A 298 2.08 19.06 0.65
CA ILE A 298 2.07 20.46 1.09
C ILE A 298 0.63 20.86 1.40
N TYR A 299 0.43 21.78 2.37
CA TYR A 299 -0.91 22.35 2.60
C TYR A 299 -1.46 23.04 1.35
N SER A 300 -2.75 22.87 1.09
CA SER A 300 -3.40 23.42 -0.11
C SER A 300 -3.32 24.95 -0.16
N GLY A 301 -3.44 25.62 0.98
CA GLY A 301 -3.26 27.08 1.07
C GLY A 301 -1.84 27.52 0.79
N ASP A 302 -0.84 26.80 1.28
CA ASP A 302 0.57 27.06 0.99
C ASP A 302 0.89 26.82 -0.51
N LEU A 303 0.36 25.72 -1.09
CA LEU A 303 0.50 25.46 -2.52
C LEU A 303 -0.08 26.58 -3.39
N GLN A 304 -1.25 27.10 -3.04
CA GLN A 304 -1.88 28.18 -3.80
C GLN A 304 -1.03 29.45 -3.82
N SER A 305 -0.35 29.75 -2.71
CA SER A 305 0.50 30.94 -2.58
C SER A 305 1.83 30.85 -3.35
N LEU A 306 2.18 29.69 -3.92
CA LEU A 306 3.42 29.50 -4.67
C LEU A 306 3.32 30.11 -6.07
N GLU A 307 4.22 31.06 -6.35
CA GLU A 307 4.40 31.65 -7.67
C GLU A 307 5.43 30.87 -8.48
N THR A 308 5.03 29.75 -9.06
CA THR A 308 5.91 28.90 -9.87
C THR A 308 5.13 28.27 -11.04
N ASP A 309 5.85 27.70 -12.02
CA ASP A 309 5.23 27.02 -13.17
C ASP A 309 4.47 25.74 -12.76
N PHE A 310 3.60 25.28 -13.66
CA PHE A 310 2.74 24.12 -13.43
C PHE A 310 3.50 22.87 -12.99
N PHE A 311 4.64 22.55 -13.62
CA PHE A 311 5.40 21.33 -13.29
C PHE A 311 6.02 21.40 -11.90
N ASN A 312 6.59 22.54 -11.56
CA ASN A 312 7.17 22.76 -10.23
C ASN A 312 6.11 22.81 -9.13
N LYS A 313 4.88 23.19 -9.46
CA LYS A 313 3.76 23.28 -8.52
C LYS A 313 3.06 21.93 -8.30
N TYR A 314 2.71 21.24 -9.39
CA TYR A 314 1.82 20.06 -9.33
C TYR A 314 2.50 18.73 -9.66
N LEU A 315 3.72 18.73 -10.18
CA LEU A 315 4.45 17.51 -10.53
C LEU A 315 5.85 17.50 -9.92
N VAL A 316 5.95 17.99 -8.68
CA VAL A 316 7.20 18.15 -7.92
C VAL A 316 8.03 16.86 -7.86
N VAL A 317 7.35 15.70 -7.78
CA VAL A 317 8.01 14.40 -7.72
C VAL A 317 8.80 14.04 -8.99
N LEU A 318 8.54 14.70 -10.11
CA LEU A 318 9.27 14.51 -11.36
C LEU A 318 10.51 15.40 -11.46
N ASN A 319 10.66 16.39 -10.58
CA ASN A 319 11.86 17.24 -10.56
C ASN A 319 13.07 16.47 -10.00
N PRO A 320 14.26 16.62 -10.61
CA PRO A 320 15.47 16.01 -10.06
C PRO A 320 15.71 16.50 -8.62
N GLY A 321 15.80 15.56 -7.67
CA GLY A 321 15.83 15.84 -6.23
C GLY A 321 17.05 16.61 -5.71
N PHE A 322 17.98 17.03 -6.58
CA PHE A 322 19.19 17.77 -6.23
C PHE A 322 19.18 19.25 -6.64
N LYS A 323 18.14 19.72 -7.33
CA LYS A 323 17.95 21.16 -7.51
C LYS A 323 17.16 21.70 -6.32
N LYS A 324 17.68 22.76 -5.69
CA LYS A 324 16.85 23.61 -4.85
C LYS A 324 15.63 24.00 -5.67
N SER A 325 14.48 23.45 -5.33
CA SER A 325 13.23 23.92 -5.91
C SER A 325 12.88 25.23 -5.23
N THR A 326 12.22 26.12 -5.93
CA THR A 326 11.63 27.34 -5.35
C THR A 326 10.79 27.05 -4.11
N LEU A 327 10.20 25.86 -4.03
CA LEU A 327 9.45 25.36 -2.86
C LEU A 327 10.31 25.21 -1.60
N GLN A 328 11.61 24.97 -1.73
CA GLN A 328 12.55 24.87 -0.60
C GLN A 328 13.07 26.24 -0.14
N ASP A 329 13.17 27.19 -1.06
CA ASP A 329 13.63 28.54 -0.74
C ASP A 329 12.55 29.37 -0.02
N GLU A 330 11.27 29.04 -0.16
CA GLU A 330 10.13 29.73 0.47
C GLU A 330 9.75 29.17 1.86
N GLY A 331 10.71 28.71 2.63
CA GLY A 331 10.51 28.39 4.05
C GLY A 331 10.14 26.96 4.36
N ASN A 332 10.54 26.02 3.52
CA ASN A 332 10.47 24.58 3.81
C ASN A 332 9.04 24.07 4.15
N ARG A 333 8.03 24.52 3.40
CA ARG A 333 6.61 24.28 3.67
C ARG A 333 6.12 22.89 3.28
N GLY A 334 6.86 22.19 2.40
CA GLY A 334 6.49 20.85 1.90
C GLY A 334 7.28 19.75 2.60
N ASP A 335 6.68 18.58 2.64
CA ASP A 335 7.27 17.34 3.16
C ASP A 335 7.45 16.33 2.04
N GLN A 336 8.52 15.56 2.05
CA GLN A 336 8.81 14.58 1.00
C GLN A 336 9.46 13.31 1.54
N GLN A 337 9.20 12.23 0.83
CA GLN A 337 9.81 10.94 1.06
C GLN A 337 10.29 10.34 -0.25
N PHE A 338 11.34 9.54 -0.17
CA PHE A 338 11.92 8.86 -1.31
C PHE A 338 12.32 7.44 -0.91
N SER A 339 12.13 6.46 -1.82
CA SER A 339 12.70 5.12 -1.65
C SER A 339 13.24 4.56 -2.95
N ILE A 340 14.23 3.68 -2.83
CA ILE A 340 14.73 2.81 -3.89
C ILE A 340 14.58 1.36 -3.44
N PHE A 341 14.27 0.50 -4.38
CA PHE A 341 13.99 -0.90 -4.04
C PHE A 341 14.38 -1.85 -5.16
N THR A 342 14.57 -3.10 -4.77
CA THR A 342 14.85 -4.19 -5.68
C THR A 342 14.09 -5.45 -5.26
N ARG A 343 13.76 -6.29 -6.23
CA ARG A 343 13.21 -7.62 -6.03
C ARG A 343 13.92 -8.58 -6.96
N TRP A 344 14.44 -9.65 -6.41
CA TRP A 344 15.18 -10.68 -7.15
C TRP A 344 14.43 -12.01 -7.05
N LEU A 345 14.07 -12.57 -8.22
CA LEU A 345 13.44 -13.88 -8.33
C LEU A 345 14.48 -14.95 -8.58
N PHE A 346 14.35 -16.07 -7.92
CA PHE A 346 15.10 -17.30 -8.11
C PHE A 346 14.17 -18.42 -8.56
N PRO A 347 13.74 -18.45 -9.86
CA PRO A 347 12.68 -19.37 -10.33
C PRO A 347 13.02 -20.83 -10.09
N LYS A 348 14.28 -21.24 -10.29
CA LYS A 348 14.72 -22.62 -10.04
C LYS A 348 14.61 -23.05 -8.58
N SER A 349 14.73 -22.12 -7.67
CA SER A 349 14.61 -22.34 -6.22
C SER A 349 13.24 -21.98 -5.69
N HIS A 350 12.30 -21.51 -6.53
CA HIS A 350 10.99 -21.02 -6.12
C HIS A 350 11.08 -20.04 -4.94
N ALA A 351 11.99 -19.07 -5.05
CA ALA A 351 12.27 -18.11 -3.99
C ALA A 351 12.40 -16.70 -4.54
N GLU A 352 12.20 -15.73 -3.69
CA GLU A 352 12.51 -14.33 -3.95
C GLU A 352 13.12 -13.67 -2.74
N PHE A 353 13.88 -12.64 -3.00
CA PHE A 353 14.41 -11.70 -2.02
C PHE A 353 14.07 -10.29 -2.47
N TYR A 354 13.74 -9.40 -1.53
CA TYR A 354 13.51 -8.00 -1.83
C TYR A 354 14.04 -7.09 -0.73
N PHE A 355 14.38 -5.88 -1.15
CA PHE A 355 14.94 -4.85 -0.31
C PHE A 355 14.39 -3.49 -0.72
N GLU A 356 14.11 -2.63 0.25
CA GLU A 356 13.77 -1.23 0.06
C GLU A 356 14.57 -0.38 1.05
N TYR A 357 15.16 0.71 0.55
CA TYR A 357 15.81 1.75 1.32
C TYR A 357 15.06 3.04 1.11
N GLY A 358 14.63 3.68 2.18
CA GLY A 358 13.90 4.94 2.14
C GLY A 358 14.62 6.04 2.90
N GLN A 359 14.31 7.27 2.51
CA GLN A 359 14.71 8.50 3.18
C GLN A 359 13.48 9.34 3.49
N ASN A 360 13.35 9.72 4.75
CA ASN A 360 12.39 10.72 5.19
C ASN A 360 13.04 12.09 5.08
N ASP A 361 12.33 13.05 4.48
CA ASP A 361 12.81 14.40 4.22
C ASP A 361 13.98 14.50 3.20
N HIS A 362 14.39 15.71 2.94
CA HIS A 362 15.36 16.06 1.91
C HIS A 362 16.80 16.05 2.42
N LYS A 363 17.73 15.53 1.61
CA LYS A 363 19.17 15.75 1.77
C LYS A 363 19.59 16.98 0.95
N ALA A 364 20.29 17.91 1.58
CA ALA A 364 20.66 19.18 0.95
C ALA A 364 21.51 18.99 -0.32
N ASN A 365 22.32 17.93 -0.37
CA ASN A 365 23.14 17.58 -1.52
C ASN A 365 23.69 16.15 -1.38
N PHE A 366 24.40 15.69 -2.41
CA PHE A 366 25.01 14.36 -2.44
C PHE A 366 26.04 14.14 -1.32
N ARG A 367 26.76 15.20 -0.92
CA ARG A 367 27.73 15.13 0.19
C ARG A 367 27.01 14.90 1.52
N ASP A 368 25.89 15.56 1.78
CA ASP A 368 25.07 15.35 2.96
C ASP A 368 24.53 13.90 3.02
N LEU A 369 24.08 13.38 1.89
CA LEU A 369 23.70 11.96 1.78
C LEU A 369 24.88 11.01 2.07
N ALA A 370 26.05 11.28 1.49
CA ALA A 370 27.23 10.41 1.64
C ALA A 370 27.81 10.40 3.08
N ILE A 371 27.74 11.54 3.77
CA ILE A 371 28.28 11.69 5.13
C ILE A 371 27.33 11.06 6.17
N ASN A 372 26.02 11.15 5.96
CA ASN A 372 25.01 10.69 6.93
C ASN A 372 23.87 9.92 6.25
N VAL A 373 24.19 8.75 5.70
CA VAL A 373 23.23 7.86 5.02
C VAL A 373 22.11 7.39 5.95
N GLN A 374 22.41 7.29 7.25
CA GLN A 374 21.47 6.72 8.23
C GLN A 374 20.46 7.73 8.78
N ALA A 375 20.74 9.02 8.72
CA ALA A 375 19.80 10.04 9.22
C ALA A 375 18.54 10.09 8.33
N GLY A 376 17.39 9.86 8.92
CA GLY A 376 16.11 9.79 8.22
C GLY A 376 15.93 8.53 7.35
N ALA A 377 16.83 7.53 7.48
CA ALA A 377 16.72 6.30 6.72
C ALA A 377 15.72 5.32 7.32
N ALA A 378 15.06 4.55 6.46
CA ALA A 378 14.34 3.33 6.81
C ALA A 378 14.69 2.21 5.85
N TYR A 379 14.55 0.98 6.33
CA TYR A 379 14.91 -0.22 5.59
C TYR A 379 13.78 -1.23 5.67
N LEU A 380 13.47 -1.86 4.54
CA LEU A 380 12.60 -3.01 4.47
C LEU A 380 13.34 -4.13 3.74
N VAL A 381 13.36 -5.30 4.36
CA VAL A 381 13.98 -6.51 3.82
C VAL A 381 12.99 -7.64 3.91
N GLY A 382 12.85 -8.42 2.86
CA GLY A 382 11.98 -9.58 2.93
C GLY A 382 12.37 -10.68 1.95
N PHE A 383 11.82 -11.83 2.21
CA PHE A 383 11.97 -13.00 1.35
C PHE A 383 10.68 -13.83 1.31
N LYS A 384 10.54 -14.57 0.24
CA LYS A 384 9.52 -15.60 0.11
C LYS A 384 10.12 -16.86 -0.49
N LYS A 385 9.75 -18.01 0.06
CA LYS A 385 10.13 -19.33 -0.44
C LYS A 385 8.88 -20.17 -0.61
N VAL A 386 8.73 -20.78 -1.78
CA VAL A 386 7.68 -21.75 -2.06
C VAL A 386 8.32 -23.12 -2.19
N ILE A 387 7.78 -24.10 -1.48
CA ILE A 387 8.21 -25.49 -1.51
C ILE A 387 7.09 -26.30 -2.16
N PRO A 388 7.21 -26.68 -3.45
CA PRO A 388 6.21 -27.45 -4.16
C PRO A 388 6.00 -28.83 -3.50
N LEU A 389 4.75 -29.24 -3.39
CA LEU A 389 4.33 -30.57 -2.96
C LEU A 389 3.58 -31.26 -4.11
N LYS A 390 3.12 -32.49 -3.90
CA LYS A 390 2.29 -33.21 -4.88
C LYS A 390 0.92 -32.52 -5.07
N GLN A 391 0.30 -32.70 -6.23
CA GLN A 391 -1.07 -32.27 -6.53
C GLN A 391 -1.33 -30.77 -6.34
N SER A 392 -0.46 -29.91 -6.91
CA SER A 392 -0.61 -28.44 -6.84
C SER A 392 -0.56 -27.82 -5.44
N ARG A 393 -0.22 -28.61 -4.42
CA ARG A 393 -0.01 -28.13 -3.05
C ARG A 393 1.39 -27.56 -2.90
N PHE A 394 1.56 -26.65 -1.97
CA PHE A 394 2.87 -26.11 -1.62
C PHE A 394 2.88 -25.55 -0.20
N ILE A 395 4.08 -25.42 0.35
CA ILE A 395 4.32 -24.65 1.57
C ILE A 395 4.92 -23.31 1.14
N GLU A 396 4.43 -22.21 1.70
CA GLU A 396 5.04 -20.90 1.58
C GLU A 396 5.60 -20.47 2.93
N LEU A 397 6.85 -19.99 2.86
CA LEU A 397 7.55 -19.34 3.95
C LEU A 397 7.78 -17.88 3.54
N ASN A 398 7.29 -16.93 4.34
CA ASN A 398 7.46 -15.50 4.13
C ASN A 398 8.12 -14.89 5.35
N GLY A 399 9.10 -14.03 5.14
CA GLY A 399 9.70 -13.21 6.19
C GLY A 399 9.85 -11.79 5.71
N GLU A 400 9.53 -10.82 6.57
CA GLU A 400 9.73 -9.40 6.30
C GLU A 400 10.16 -8.68 7.57
N MET A 401 11.11 -7.77 7.43
CA MET A 401 11.56 -6.87 8.48
C MET A 401 11.47 -5.45 7.96
N ILE A 402 10.90 -4.56 8.75
CA ILE A 402 10.96 -3.12 8.55
C ILE A 402 11.64 -2.46 9.74
N GLN A 403 12.54 -1.53 9.46
CA GLN A 403 13.30 -0.75 10.42
C GLN A 403 13.11 0.73 10.10
N MET A 404 12.37 1.45 10.95
CA MET A 404 12.10 2.88 10.78
C MET A 404 12.61 3.72 11.96
N ALA A 405 13.05 3.07 13.03
CA ALA A 405 13.65 3.77 14.16
C ALA A 405 14.89 4.54 13.72
N GLN A 406 14.96 5.81 14.12
CA GLN A 406 16.08 6.67 13.82
C GLN A 406 17.37 6.14 14.42
N SER A 407 18.52 6.44 13.78
CA SER A 407 19.83 6.22 14.37
C SER A 407 19.99 7.07 15.64
N PRO A 408 20.54 6.53 16.74
CA PRO A 408 20.88 7.32 17.92
C PRO A 408 22.04 8.30 17.66
N ASP A 409 22.64 8.27 16.50
CA ASP A 409 23.75 9.11 16.11
C ASP A 409 23.24 10.44 15.55
N TYR A 410 23.38 11.51 16.36
CA TYR A 410 22.95 12.87 16.02
C TYR A 410 24.11 13.75 15.52
N LEU A 411 25.22 13.18 15.07
CA LEU A 411 26.46 13.91 14.77
C LEU A 411 26.29 15.08 13.80
N LEU A 412 25.34 15.02 12.89
CA LEU A 412 25.19 16.05 11.86
C LEU A 412 23.80 16.66 11.80
N ARG A 413 22.74 15.91 12.04
CA ARG A 413 21.38 16.38 11.87
C ARG A 413 20.38 15.50 12.64
N ASN A 414 19.51 16.14 13.41
CA ASN A 414 18.33 15.46 13.93
C ASN A 414 17.26 15.46 12.81
N THR A 415 16.99 14.28 12.27
CA THR A 415 15.84 14.07 11.39
C THR A 415 14.73 13.46 12.22
N GLY A 416 13.54 14.02 12.22
CA GLY A 416 12.38 13.47 12.93
C GLY A 416 12.10 12.00 12.61
N ASN A 417 11.11 11.40 13.23
CA ASN A 417 10.68 10.04 12.91
C ASN A 417 10.12 9.96 11.49
N TRP A 418 10.12 8.77 10.93
CA TRP A 418 9.40 8.50 9.68
C TRP A 418 7.94 8.91 9.84
N TYR A 419 7.41 9.57 8.80
CA TYR A 419 6.06 10.15 8.67
C TYR A 419 5.79 11.39 9.51
N GLU A 420 6.70 11.83 10.40
CA GLU A 420 6.61 13.10 11.12
C GLU A 420 7.34 14.20 10.36
N HIS A 421 6.76 15.41 10.34
CA HIS A 421 7.39 16.59 9.73
C HIS A 421 7.03 17.86 10.50
N SER A 422 7.98 18.78 10.64
CA SER A 422 7.78 19.98 11.45
C SER A 422 6.83 21.01 10.80
N PRO A 423 6.95 21.38 9.51
CA PRO A 423 6.00 22.28 8.86
C PRO A 423 4.64 21.65 8.54
N VAL A 424 4.58 20.35 8.22
CA VAL A 424 3.34 19.62 7.98
C VAL A 424 3.04 18.75 9.21
N TYR A 425 2.36 19.35 10.19
CA TYR A 425 2.17 18.77 11.52
C TYR A 425 1.48 17.40 11.51
N GLN A 426 0.56 17.15 10.60
CA GLN A 426 -0.11 15.86 10.47
C GLN A 426 0.85 14.74 10.04
N GLY A 427 1.95 15.10 9.38
CA GLY A 427 2.86 14.14 8.77
C GLY A 427 2.27 13.45 7.55
N MET A 428 2.86 12.35 7.13
CA MET A 428 2.40 11.54 5.97
C MET A 428 1.21 10.67 6.36
N THR A 429 0.05 11.30 6.52
CA THR A 429 -1.20 10.65 6.97
C THR A 429 -2.37 10.99 6.06
N ASN A 430 -3.40 10.18 6.09
CA ASN A 430 -4.74 10.49 5.60
C ASN A 430 -5.75 9.93 6.59
N ASP A 431 -6.76 10.72 6.94
CA ASP A 431 -7.77 10.33 7.90
C ASP A 431 -7.14 9.81 9.22
N ARG A 432 -6.10 10.51 9.68
CA ARG A 432 -5.27 10.22 10.86
C ARG A 432 -4.53 8.88 10.85
N GLN A 433 -4.43 8.23 9.68
CA GLN A 433 -3.65 7.00 9.53
C GLN A 433 -2.45 7.24 8.63
N ILE A 434 -1.31 6.65 8.96
CA ILE A 434 -0.10 6.69 8.13
C ILE A 434 -0.41 6.12 6.76
N ILE A 435 -0.05 6.84 5.69
CA ILE A 435 -0.25 6.37 4.31
C ILE A 435 0.78 5.33 3.86
N GLY A 436 1.90 5.21 4.58
CA GLY A 436 2.95 4.19 4.36
C GLY A 436 2.81 2.99 5.31
N ALA A 437 3.89 2.65 6.02
CA ALA A 437 3.91 1.49 6.92
C ALA A 437 3.00 1.68 8.14
N GLY A 438 1.93 0.93 8.20
CA GLY A 438 0.91 1.02 9.23
C GLY A 438 1.33 0.57 10.63
N SER A 439 2.54 0.04 10.76
CA SER A 439 3.09 -0.34 12.05
C SER A 439 3.36 0.83 13.00
N GLY A 440 3.34 2.08 12.51
CA GLY A 440 3.46 3.27 13.34
C GLY A 440 4.72 4.11 13.07
N PHE A 441 4.80 5.27 13.72
CA PHE A 441 5.90 6.24 13.59
C PHE A 441 7.18 5.68 14.22
N GLY A 442 8.26 5.54 13.44
CA GLY A 442 9.56 5.08 13.92
C GLY A 442 9.59 3.65 14.46
N ASN A 443 8.59 2.83 14.20
CA ASN A 443 8.49 1.47 14.71
C ASN A 443 9.36 0.49 13.90
N ASN A 444 9.76 -0.61 14.55
CA ASN A 444 10.47 -1.72 13.92
C ASN A 444 9.64 -2.98 14.04
N VAL A 445 9.45 -3.70 12.93
CA VAL A 445 8.65 -4.93 12.90
C VAL A 445 9.42 -6.04 12.21
N GLN A 446 9.38 -7.24 12.78
CA GLN A 446 9.80 -8.47 12.14
C GLN A 446 8.59 -9.40 12.08
N SER A 447 8.30 -9.94 10.90
CA SER A 447 7.17 -10.84 10.65
C SER A 447 7.65 -12.11 9.95
N ILE A 448 7.12 -13.25 10.36
CA ILE A 448 7.30 -14.53 9.68
C ILE A 448 5.95 -15.23 9.56
N LYS A 449 5.65 -15.76 8.37
CA LYS A 449 4.46 -16.60 8.11
C LYS A 449 4.88 -17.90 7.45
N VAL A 450 4.27 -18.98 7.89
CA VAL A 450 4.40 -20.30 7.25
C VAL A 450 3.01 -20.81 6.95
N ASN A 451 2.72 -21.06 5.67
CA ASN A 451 1.40 -21.50 5.23
C ASN A 451 1.50 -22.79 4.43
N TRP A 452 0.58 -23.71 4.66
CA TRP A 452 0.25 -24.79 3.75
C TRP A 452 -0.87 -24.32 2.82
N VAL A 453 -0.68 -24.50 1.52
CA VAL A 453 -1.59 -24.03 0.47
C VAL A 453 -2.01 -25.19 -0.42
N ASN A 454 -3.30 -25.26 -0.72
CA ASN A 454 -3.90 -26.21 -1.65
C ASN A 454 -4.95 -25.48 -2.50
N GLY A 455 -4.56 -25.09 -3.73
CA GLY A 455 -5.39 -24.20 -4.53
C GLY A 455 -5.61 -22.87 -3.83
N ILE A 456 -6.86 -22.50 -3.62
CA ILE A 456 -7.23 -21.31 -2.85
C ILE A 456 -7.17 -21.52 -1.34
N GLN A 457 -7.30 -22.75 -0.89
CA GLN A 457 -7.31 -23.07 0.53
C GLN A 457 -5.93 -22.83 1.14
N LYS A 458 -5.90 -22.24 2.30
CA LYS A 458 -4.66 -21.92 3.01
C LYS A 458 -4.89 -22.07 4.51
N ILE A 459 -3.90 -22.62 5.20
CA ILE A 459 -3.80 -22.60 6.66
C ILE A 459 -2.35 -22.38 7.05
N GLY A 460 -2.09 -21.58 8.07
CA GLY A 460 -0.74 -21.30 8.48
C GLY A 460 -0.64 -20.65 9.85
N ILE A 461 0.60 -20.36 10.20
CA ILE A 461 0.99 -19.69 11.43
C ILE A 461 1.70 -18.38 11.12
N ILE A 462 1.56 -17.42 12.03
CA ILE A 462 2.22 -16.12 11.99
C ILE A 462 2.91 -15.87 13.33
N ALA A 463 4.11 -15.30 13.27
CA ALA A 463 4.78 -14.71 14.43
C ALA A 463 5.32 -13.34 14.05
N GLN A 464 5.13 -12.37 14.95
CA GLN A 464 5.62 -11.00 14.76
C GLN A 464 6.26 -10.47 16.04
N ARG A 465 7.27 -9.63 15.87
CA ARG A 465 7.83 -8.80 16.92
C ARG A 465 7.71 -7.34 16.50
N ILE A 466 7.13 -6.52 17.35
CA ILE A 466 6.97 -5.09 17.16
C ILE A 466 7.73 -4.36 18.26
N GLN A 467 8.53 -3.38 17.88
CA GLN A 467 9.17 -2.46 18.80
C GLN A 467 8.68 -1.05 18.45
N HIS A 468 7.94 -0.46 19.37
CA HIS A 468 7.35 0.86 19.19
C HIS A 468 8.39 1.94 19.47
N ASP A 469 8.64 2.80 18.51
CA ASP A 469 9.53 3.96 18.51
C ASP A 469 10.58 3.98 19.64
N PRO A 470 11.68 3.23 19.50
CA PRO A 470 12.65 3.09 20.59
C PRO A 470 13.49 4.35 20.84
N ILE A 471 13.50 5.28 19.89
CA ILE A 471 14.36 6.46 19.93
C ILE A 471 13.61 7.72 20.30
N GLY A 472 12.45 7.94 19.73
CA GLY A 472 11.62 9.06 20.15
C GLY A 472 11.26 8.99 21.62
N PHE A 473 11.28 7.79 22.17
CA PHE A 473 11.26 7.51 23.57
C PHE A 473 12.53 7.97 24.34
N ARG A 474 13.70 7.98 23.71
CA ARG A 474 14.99 8.39 24.33
C ARG A 474 15.20 9.89 24.39
N GLY A 475 14.27 10.71 23.87
CA GLY A 475 14.32 12.16 24.04
C GLY A 475 14.53 12.54 25.51
N GLN A 476 15.21 13.65 25.79
CA GLN A 476 15.74 14.03 27.11
C GLN A 476 14.78 13.87 28.31
N SER A 477 13.49 13.97 28.09
CA SER A 477 12.45 13.76 29.11
C SER A 477 12.19 12.29 29.46
N ALA A 478 12.52 11.35 28.59
CA ALA A 478 12.17 9.95 28.79
C ALA A 478 13.04 9.24 29.82
N LEU A 479 14.34 9.57 29.85
CA LEU A 479 15.27 9.04 30.86
C LEU A 479 14.93 9.53 32.25
N LEU A 480 14.39 10.75 32.40
CA LEU A 480 13.99 11.35 33.67
C LEU A 480 12.68 10.79 34.23
N LEU A 481 11.86 10.09 33.40
CA LEU A 481 10.51 9.67 33.79
C LEU A 481 10.33 8.15 33.96
N GLY A 482 11.42 7.38 34.06
CA GLY A 482 11.37 5.94 34.34
C GLY A 482 10.72 5.09 33.24
N LYS A 483 10.83 5.51 31.98
CA LYS A 483 10.19 4.88 30.83
C LYS A 483 11.00 3.72 30.27
N SER A 484 10.33 2.77 29.65
CA SER A 484 10.94 1.57 29.10
C SER A 484 10.44 1.26 27.70
N PRO A 485 11.27 0.72 26.79
CA PRO A 485 10.87 0.41 25.44
C PRO A 485 9.64 -0.50 25.41
N TRP A 486 8.60 -0.08 24.68
CA TRP A 486 7.41 -0.89 24.44
C TRP A 486 7.69 -1.91 23.34
N ASN A 487 7.57 -3.19 23.67
CA ASN A 487 7.75 -4.29 22.74
C ASN A 487 6.54 -5.22 22.80
N GLU A 488 6.16 -5.75 21.63
CA GLU A 488 5.08 -6.72 21.49
C GLU A 488 5.60 -7.99 20.80
N LEU A 489 5.12 -9.13 21.28
CA LEU A 489 5.27 -10.42 20.64
C LEU A 489 3.88 -10.94 20.28
N CYS A 490 3.67 -11.19 19.00
CA CYS A 490 2.40 -11.64 18.45
C CYS A 490 2.56 -13.04 17.87
N TYR A 491 1.62 -13.93 18.18
CA TYR A 491 1.55 -15.28 17.64
C TYR A 491 0.13 -15.55 17.18
N GLY A 492 -0.01 -16.18 16.03
CA GLY A 492 -1.33 -16.38 15.49
C GLY A 492 -1.42 -17.48 14.45
N ILE A 493 -2.64 -17.69 14.01
CA ILE A 493 -2.99 -18.57 12.91
C ILE A 493 -3.71 -17.76 11.83
N ASN A 494 -3.58 -18.20 10.60
CA ASN A 494 -4.35 -17.68 9.48
C ASN A 494 -4.92 -18.86 8.67
N ALA A 495 -6.13 -18.67 8.12
CA ALA A 495 -6.78 -19.65 7.28
C ALA A 495 -7.57 -18.96 6.17
N ARG A 496 -7.68 -19.60 5.01
CA ARG A 496 -8.58 -19.22 3.92
C ARG A 496 -9.24 -20.47 3.38
N TYR A 497 -10.54 -20.41 3.21
CA TYR A 497 -11.34 -21.50 2.69
C TYR A 497 -12.38 -20.98 1.69
N ALA A 498 -12.57 -21.70 0.60
CA ALA A 498 -13.60 -21.39 -0.40
C ALA A 498 -14.62 -22.53 -0.43
N TYR A 499 -15.89 -22.16 -0.43
CA TYR A 499 -17.00 -23.07 -0.61
C TYR A 499 -18.02 -22.46 -1.56
N LYS A 500 -18.20 -23.05 -2.74
CA LYS A 500 -19.04 -22.48 -3.81
C LYS A 500 -18.63 -21.01 -4.10
N SER A 501 -19.59 -20.12 -4.06
CA SER A 501 -19.38 -18.68 -4.28
C SER A 501 -18.84 -17.91 -3.07
N LEU A 502 -18.70 -18.55 -1.91
CA LEU A 502 -18.23 -17.89 -0.69
C LEU A 502 -16.75 -18.21 -0.45
N ILE A 503 -15.96 -17.18 -0.23
CA ILE A 503 -14.58 -17.30 0.25
C ILE A 503 -14.50 -16.62 1.62
N ALA A 504 -13.96 -17.36 2.59
CA ALA A 504 -13.71 -16.85 3.94
C ALA A 504 -12.21 -16.85 4.24
N SER A 505 -11.70 -15.80 4.84
CA SER A 505 -10.36 -15.80 5.44
C SER A 505 -10.43 -15.33 6.89
N LEU A 506 -9.64 -15.94 7.73
CA LEU A 506 -9.55 -15.64 9.16
C LEU A 506 -8.08 -15.50 9.55
N GLU A 507 -7.76 -14.46 10.30
CA GLU A 507 -6.51 -14.32 11.02
C GLU A 507 -6.81 -14.09 12.51
N LEU A 508 -6.18 -14.87 13.37
CA LEU A 508 -6.29 -14.75 14.83
C LEU A 508 -4.89 -14.59 15.39
N GLN A 509 -4.67 -13.58 16.22
CA GLN A 509 -3.38 -13.34 16.87
C GLN A 509 -3.58 -13.03 18.35
N TYR A 510 -2.68 -13.56 19.17
CA TYR A 510 -2.48 -13.17 20.55
C TYR A 510 -1.23 -12.31 20.64
N THR A 511 -1.39 -11.12 21.20
CA THR A 511 -0.30 -10.15 21.39
C THR A 511 0.02 -10.03 22.88
N SER A 512 1.30 -10.17 23.21
CA SER A 512 1.84 -9.93 24.54
C SER A 512 2.70 -8.68 24.53
N SER A 513 2.24 -7.63 25.21
CA SER A 513 2.92 -6.34 25.31
C SER A 513 3.72 -6.25 26.60
N LYS A 514 5.00 -5.89 26.47
CA LYS A 514 5.89 -5.53 27.57
C LYS A 514 6.10 -4.02 27.57
N ASN A 515 5.94 -3.38 28.72
CA ASN A 515 6.00 -1.93 28.90
C ASN A 515 5.00 -1.21 27.97
N TYR A 516 3.76 -1.68 27.98
CA TYR A 516 2.67 -1.11 27.18
C TYR A 516 2.61 0.41 27.35
N ALA A 517 2.44 1.13 26.25
CA ALA A 517 2.45 2.59 26.21
C ALA A 517 3.71 3.21 26.85
N TRP A 518 4.86 2.56 26.72
CA TRP A 518 6.19 2.92 27.29
C TRP A 518 6.22 3.04 28.82
N GLU A 519 5.26 2.49 29.53
CA GLU A 519 5.23 2.49 30.99
C GLU A 519 5.99 1.26 31.52
N ALA A 520 7.03 1.53 32.32
CA ALA A 520 7.88 0.47 32.88
C ALA A 520 7.05 -0.52 33.70
N GLY A 521 7.19 -1.83 33.38
CA GLY A 521 6.49 -2.90 34.07
C GLY A 521 5.03 -3.10 33.67
N ASN A 522 4.42 -2.20 32.89
CA ASN A 522 3.05 -2.36 32.41
C ASN A 522 3.01 -3.49 31.37
N ARG A 523 2.31 -4.59 31.71
CA ARG A 523 2.14 -5.75 30.84
C ARG A 523 0.68 -5.87 30.45
N LYS A 524 0.42 -5.97 29.16
CA LYS A 524 -0.93 -6.14 28.62
C LYS A 524 -0.94 -7.26 27.59
N SER A 525 -2.12 -7.79 27.34
CA SER A 525 -2.35 -8.72 26.24
C SER A 525 -3.53 -8.27 25.40
N ASN A 526 -3.50 -8.58 24.13
CA ASN A 526 -4.58 -8.29 23.20
C ASN A 526 -4.88 -9.53 22.35
N LEU A 527 -6.15 -9.84 22.19
CA LEU A 527 -6.62 -10.79 21.20
C LEU A 527 -7.10 -10.01 19.99
N TYR A 528 -6.47 -10.27 18.86
CA TYR A 528 -6.81 -9.70 17.55
C TYR A 528 -7.46 -10.77 16.68
N SER A 529 -8.52 -10.40 15.97
CA SER A 529 -9.07 -11.21 14.89
C SER A 529 -9.45 -10.36 13.69
N LEU A 530 -9.22 -10.90 12.49
CA LEU A 530 -9.67 -10.34 11.21
C LEU A 530 -10.37 -11.45 10.42
N LEU A 531 -11.66 -11.28 10.20
CA LEU A 531 -12.49 -12.14 9.37
C LEU A 531 -12.85 -11.40 8.08
N ASN A 532 -12.57 -11.97 6.93
CA ASN A 532 -13.03 -11.47 5.64
C ASN A 532 -13.90 -12.51 4.98
N LEU A 533 -15.10 -12.12 4.57
CA LEU A 533 -16.03 -12.92 3.80
C LEU A 533 -16.21 -12.24 2.43
N ALA A 534 -16.07 -12.98 1.35
CA ALA A 534 -16.30 -12.50 0.01
C ALA A 534 -17.28 -13.44 -0.71
N TYR A 535 -18.37 -12.87 -1.19
CA TYR A 535 -19.33 -13.58 -2.04
C TYR A 535 -19.07 -13.18 -3.50
N ILE A 536 -18.84 -14.17 -4.34
CA ILE A 536 -18.56 -14.00 -5.76
C ILE A 536 -19.84 -14.34 -6.54
N TRP A 537 -20.35 -13.37 -7.28
CA TRP A 537 -21.63 -13.44 -8.01
C TRP A 537 -21.54 -14.26 -9.31
#